data_4c4e9ca1c9f9bc05fa329b7fc2ab3df6
#
_entry.id   4c4e9ca1c9f9bc05fa329b7fc2ab3df6
#
_cell.length_a   1.000
_cell.length_b   1.000
_cell.length_c   1.000
_cell.angle_alpha   90.00
_cell.angle_beta   90.00
_cell.angle_gamma   90.00
#
_symmetry.space_group_name_H-M   'P 1'
#
loop_
_entity.id
_entity.type
_entity.pdbx_description
1 polymer ?
#
loop_
_entity_poly.entity_id
_entity_poly.type
_entity_poly.pdbx_seq_one_letter_code
_entity_poly.pdbx_strand_id
1 'polypeptide(L)'
;MRALLPLAEMGEIASFFAVDREARAGERLNIAMLRSSAAVARVTDLVRKYAGPEARPVRAIAFDKSPGSNWFLSWHQDRTIEVKSRLEVAGYGPWTRKQGRLHVSPPFSVIERMTTVRLHVDPVDQHNAPLLIAPGSHRSGLVSTPE
;
A
#
# COMPACT_ATOMS: atom_id res chain seq x y z
N MET A 1 13.60 16.60 -9.70
CA MET A 1 12.82 16.24 -8.50
C MET A 1 13.81 15.91 -7.39
N ARG A 2 13.63 16.40 -6.16
CA ARG A 2 14.50 16.00 -5.03
C ARG A 2 14.08 14.61 -4.57
N ALA A 3 15.05 13.72 -4.34
CA ALA A 3 14.78 12.42 -3.74
C ALA A 3 14.16 12.61 -2.36
N LEU A 4 13.09 11.87 -2.06
CA LEU A 4 12.41 11.91 -0.77
C LEU A 4 13.25 11.27 0.34
N LEU A 5 13.93 10.18 0.00
CA LEU A 5 14.76 9.40 0.90
C LEU A 5 16.24 9.51 0.50
N PRO A 6 17.15 9.58 1.48
CA PRO A 6 18.58 9.40 1.25
C PRO A 6 18.89 8.00 0.68
N LEU A 7 20.01 7.86 -0.03
CA LEU A 7 20.44 6.57 -0.61
C LEU A 7 20.55 5.44 0.42
N ALA A 8 21.03 5.75 1.63
CA ALA A 8 21.13 4.75 2.72
C ALA A 8 19.74 4.21 3.12
N GLU A 9 18.73 5.08 3.23
CA GLU A 9 17.37 4.68 3.55
C GLU A 9 16.69 3.96 2.38
N MET A 10 17.04 4.27 1.14
CA MET A 10 16.61 3.51 -0.04
C MET A 10 17.21 2.10 -0.03
N GLY A 11 18.48 1.94 0.38
CA GLY A 11 19.11 0.64 0.56
C GLY A 11 18.40 -0.20 1.64
N GLU A 12 17.97 0.43 2.74
CA GLU A 12 17.18 -0.24 3.77
C GLU A 12 15.84 -0.75 3.19
N ILE A 13 15.12 0.07 2.42
CA ILE A 13 13.89 -0.36 1.74
C ILE A 13 14.18 -1.50 0.76
N ALA A 14 15.24 -1.42 -0.02
CA ALA A 14 15.63 -2.47 -0.97
C ALA A 14 15.89 -3.81 -0.27
N SER A 15 16.44 -3.81 0.95
CA SER A 15 16.70 -5.03 1.72
C SER A 15 15.42 -5.82 2.05
N PHE A 16 14.26 -5.17 2.10
CA PHE A 16 12.98 -5.86 2.26
C PHE A 16 12.60 -6.73 1.05
N PHE A 17 13.23 -6.52 -0.09
CA PHE A 17 13.08 -7.33 -1.31
C PHE A 17 14.15 -8.43 -1.44
N ALA A 18 15.20 -8.42 -0.64
CA ALA A 18 16.37 -9.30 -0.79
C ALA A 18 16.15 -10.73 -0.26
N VAL A 19 15.01 -11.05 0.32
CA VAL A 19 14.70 -12.40 0.77
C VAL A 19 14.28 -13.23 -0.43
N ASP A 20 14.86 -14.42 -0.58
CA ASP A 20 14.56 -15.39 -1.64
C ASP A 20 13.04 -15.59 -1.78
N ARG A 21 12.48 -15.03 -2.83
CA ARG A 21 11.05 -14.96 -3.05
C ARG A 21 10.73 -15.70 -4.33
N GLU A 22 9.98 -16.76 -4.20
CA GLU A 22 9.22 -17.22 -5.37
C GLU A 22 8.52 -16.01 -5.98
N ALA A 23 8.72 -15.79 -7.27
CA ALA A 23 8.24 -14.62 -8.02
C ALA A 23 6.73 -14.41 -7.83
N ARG A 24 6.35 -13.68 -6.79
CA ARG A 24 4.97 -13.29 -6.50
C ARG A 24 4.79 -11.83 -6.86
N ALA A 25 3.68 -11.54 -7.51
CA ALA A 25 3.31 -10.21 -7.95
C ALA A 25 3.31 -9.14 -6.85
N GLY A 26 3.11 -9.53 -5.59
CA GLY A 26 3.15 -8.63 -4.45
C GLY A 26 3.16 -9.40 -3.15
N GLU A 27 3.98 -8.95 -2.21
CA GLU A 27 4.10 -9.55 -0.88
C GLU A 27 3.70 -8.56 0.20
N ARG A 28 2.90 -9.02 1.16
CA ARG A 28 2.53 -8.23 2.33
C ARG A 28 3.62 -8.30 3.37
N LEU A 29 4.25 -7.18 3.61
CA LEU A 29 5.33 -7.06 4.59
C LEU A 29 4.78 -7.04 6.02
N ASN A 30 5.61 -7.49 6.97
CA ASN A 30 5.27 -7.40 8.38
C ASN A 30 5.41 -5.96 8.86
N ILE A 31 4.28 -5.32 9.16
CA ILE A 31 4.25 -3.91 9.56
C ILE A 31 5.00 -3.65 10.89
N ALA A 32 5.09 -4.63 11.77
CA ALA A 32 5.83 -4.47 13.03
C ALA A 32 7.34 -4.34 12.77
N MET A 33 7.89 -5.10 11.82
CA MET A 33 9.28 -4.96 11.40
C MET A 33 9.56 -3.61 10.73
N LEU A 34 8.61 -3.14 9.92
CA LEU A 34 8.76 -1.88 9.21
C LEU A 34 8.74 -0.66 10.13
N ARG A 35 8.13 -0.76 11.30
CA ARG A 35 8.08 0.35 12.27
C ARG A 35 9.45 0.76 12.83
N SER A 36 10.43 -0.13 12.80
CA SER A 36 11.81 0.17 13.20
C SER A 36 12.65 0.81 12.09
N SER A 37 12.13 0.87 10.86
CA SER A 37 12.82 1.43 9.70
C SER A 37 12.88 2.95 9.75
N ALA A 38 14.07 3.52 9.60
CA ALA A 38 14.26 4.97 9.49
C ALA A 38 13.55 5.56 8.26
N ALA A 39 13.58 4.83 7.15
CA ALA A 39 12.87 5.20 5.92
C ALA A 39 11.36 5.29 6.14
N VAL A 40 10.77 4.29 6.81
CA VAL A 40 9.34 4.27 7.12
C VAL A 40 8.97 5.38 8.12
N ALA A 41 9.81 5.66 9.09
CA ALA A 41 9.61 6.78 10.02
C ALA A 41 9.57 8.12 9.26
N ARG A 42 10.53 8.39 8.40
CA ARG A 42 10.57 9.61 7.56
C ARG A 42 9.34 9.75 6.67
N VAL A 43 8.92 8.67 6.00
CA VAL A 43 7.69 8.68 5.19
C VAL A 43 6.46 8.95 6.06
N THR A 44 6.40 8.35 7.24
CA THR A 44 5.30 8.56 8.19
C THR A 44 5.21 10.02 8.63
N ASP A 45 6.34 10.66 8.95
CA ASP A 45 6.39 12.07 9.34
C ASP A 45 5.96 13.01 8.20
N LEU A 46 6.29 12.64 6.96
CA LEU A 46 5.79 13.36 5.80
C LEU A 46 4.26 13.22 5.67
N VAL A 47 3.73 11.99 5.81
CA VAL A 47 2.28 11.73 5.71
C VAL A 47 1.51 12.45 6.80
N ARG A 48 2.04 12.53 8.01
CA ARG A 48 1.42 13.25 9.14
C ARG A 48 1.13 14.72 8.85
N LYS A 49 1.91 15.37 7.98
CA LYS A 49 1.68 16.76 7.55
C LYS A 49 0.37 16.92 6.77
N TYR A 50 -0.13 15.87 6.14
CA TYR A 50 -1.33 15.87 5.30
C TYR A 50 -2.50 15.12 5.92
N ALA A 51 -2.23 13.99 6.59
CA ALA A 51 -3.23 13.09 7.13
C ALA A 51 -3.46 13.26 8.65
N GLY A 52 -2.72 14.17 9.28
CA GLY A 52 -2.81 14.45 10.72
C GLY A 52 -1.81 13.65 11.57
N PRO A 53 -1.55 14.12 12.83
CA PRO A 53 -0.47 13.61 13.69
C PRO A 53 -0.64 12.13 14.07
N GLU A 54 -1.88 11.62 14.08
CA GLU A 54 -2.19 10.23 14.41
C GLU A 54 -1.95 9.24 13.27
N ALA A 55 -1.57 9.73 12.09
CA ALA A 55 -1.28 8.87 10.94
C ALA A 55 -0.11 7.92 11.26
N ARG A 56 -0.33 6.64 10.95
CA ARG A 56 0.64 5.57 11.15
C ARG A 56 0.54 4.52 10.04
N PRO A 57 1.63 3.84 9.71
CA PRO A 57 1.58 2.77 8.73
C PRO A 57 0.74 1.61 9.28
N VAL A 58 -0.21 1.13 8.48
CA VAL A 58 -1.13 0.03 8.83
C VAL A 58 -0.99 -1.16 7.90
N ARG A 59 -0.43 -0.95 6.71
CA ARG A 59 -0.18 -1.98 5.71
C ARG A 59 1.00 -1.57 4.84
N ALA A 60 1.82 -2.54 4.46
CA ALA A 60 2.82 -2.36 3.42
C ALA A 60 2.83 -3.58 2.48
N ILE A 61 3.02 -3.31 1.21
CA ILE A 61 3.10 -4.32 0.17
C ILE A 61 4.34 -4.01 -0.67
N ALA A 62 5.21 -4.98 -0.82
CA ALA A 62 6.32 -4.94 -1.76
C ALA A 62 5.85 -5.51 -3.11
N PHE A 63 6.13 -4.79 -4.19
CA PHE A 63 5.89 -5.25 -5.55
C PHE A 63 7.22 -5.40 -6.26
N ASP A 64 7.53 -6.62 -6.65
CA ASP A 64 8.68 -6.95 -7.49
C ASP A 64 8.17 -7.36 -8.86
N LYS A 65 8.23 -6.42 -9.81
CA LYS A 65 7.80 -6.62 -11.17
C LYS A 65 9.00 -6.95 -12.05
N SER A 66 8.96 -8.11 -12.63
CA SER A 66 9.96 -8.62 -13.58
C SER A 66 9.28 -9.03 -14.89
N PRO A 67 10.03 -9.29 -15.97
CA PRO A 67 9.45 -9.79 -17.20
C PRO A 67 8.60 -11.06 -17.01
N GLY A 68 8.96 -11.92 -16.04
CA GLY A 68 8.20 -13.15 -15.72
C GLY A 68 7.05 -12.95 -14.72
N SER A 69 6.98 -11.81 -14.05
CA SER A 69 5.94 -11.50 -13.04
C SER A 69 5.39 -10.09 -13.18
N ASN A 70 5.15 -9.67 -14.42
CA ASN A 70 4.50 -8.40 -14.71
C ASN A 70 3.00 -8.62 -14.94
N TRP A 71 2.15 -7.76 -14.40
CA TRP A 71 0.71 -7.86 -14.52
C TRP A 71 0.08 -6.48 -14.66
N PHE A 72 -1.04 -6.45 -15.34
CA PHE A 72 -1.88 -5.28 -15.46
C PHE A 72 -2.97 -5.31 -14.38
N LEU A 73 -3.26 -4.16 -13.82
CA LEU A 73 -4.38 -3.97 -12.91
C LEU A 73 -5.28 -2.87 -13.45
N SER A 74 -6.54 -3.19 -13.69
CA SER A 74 -7.53 -2.21 -14.15
C SER A 74 -7.79 -1.14 -13.09
N TRP A 75 -8.46 -0.06 -13.49
CA TRP A 75 -8.91 0.99 -12.58
C TRP A 75 -9.73 0.40 -11.43
N HIS A 76 -9.35 0.74 -10.20
CA HIS A 76 -10.01 0.26 -9.00
C HIS A 76 -9.84 1.24 -7.85
N GLN A 77 -10.65 1.08 -6.83
CA GLN A 77 -10.45 1.69 -5.52
C GLN A 77 -10.06 0.61 -4.51
N ASP A 78 -9.11 0.91 -3.62
CA ASP A 78 -8.85 0.05 -2.47
C ASP A 78 -10.07 0.10 -1.53
N ARG A 79 -10.67 -1.08 -1.25
CA ARG A 79 -11.92 -1.18 -0.50
C ARG A 79 -11.82 -1.99 0.78
N THR A 80 -10.65 -2.47 1.13
CA THR A 80 -10.48 -3.35 2.29
C THR A 80 -9.33 -2.93 3.18
N ILE A 81 -9.50 -3.12 4.47
CA ILE A 81 -8.44 -2.98 5.47
C ILE A 81 -8.02 -4.35 6.00
N GLU A 82 -6.76 -4.49 6.40
CA GLU A 82 -6.25 -5.65 7.13
C GLU A 82 -6.57 -5.48 8.62
N VAL A 83 -7.00 -6.54 9.27
CA VAL A 83 -7.36 -6.54 10.69
C VAL A 83 -6.81 -7.77 11.41
N LYS A 84 -6.63 -7.67 12.72
CA LYS A 84 -6.08 -8.77 13.54
C LYS A 84 -7.08 -9.89 13.77
N SER A 85 -8.34 -9.55 13.96
CA SER A 85 -9.40 -10.51 14.28
C SER A 85 -10.72 -10.08 13.67
N ARG A 86 -11.61 -11.06 13.51
CA ARG A 86 -12.98 -10.82 13.09
C ARG A 86 -13.82 -10.40 14.31
N LEU A 87 -14.45 -9.26 14.18
CA LEU A 87 -15.45 -8.75 15.12
C LEU A 87 -16.70 -8.37 14.32
N GLU A 88 -17.86 -8.78 14.80
CA GLU A 88 -19.11 -8.40 14.17
C GLU A 88 -19.46 -6.95 14.55
N VAL A 89 -19.18 -6.05 13.63
CA VAL A 89 -19.44 -4.62 13.78
C VAL A 89 -20.30 -4.16 12.62
N ALA A 90 -21.35 -3.42 12.92
CA ALA A 90 -22.27 -2.90 11.90
C ALA A 90 -21.50 -2.07 10.85
N GLY A 91 -21.81 -2.29 9.56
CA GLY A 91 -21.18 -1.61 8.43
C GLY A 91 -19.81 -2.19 8.02
N TYR A 92 -19.31 -3.23 8.69
CA TYR A 92 -18.09 -3.94 8.29
C TYR A 92 -18.42 -5.28 7.62
N GLY A 93 -18.03 -5.41 6.35
CA GLY A 93 -18.25 -6.60 5.52
C GLY A 93 -18.22 -6.24 4.04
N PRO A 94 -18.04 -7.20 3.15
CA PRO A 94 -17.71 -8.60 3.38
C PRO A 94 -16.31 -8.82 3.94
N TRP A 95 -16.11 -10.02 4.51
CA TRP A 95 -14.82 -10.49 5.03
C TRP A 95 -14.11 -11.34 3.99
N THR A 96 -12.80 -11.16 3.86
CA THR A 96 -11.95 -11.91 2.92
C THR A 96 -10.61 -12.27 3.54
N ARG A 97 -9.91 -13.25 2.98
CA ARG A 97 -8.52 -13.56 3.31
C ARG A 97 -7.63 -13.33 2.09
N LYS A 98 -6.51 -12.64 2.30
CA LYS A 98 -5.50 -12.37 1.27
C LYS A 98 -4.14 -12.75 1.82
N GLN A 99 -3.48 -13.75 1.23
CA GLN A 99 -2.20 -14.30 1.73
C GLN A 99 -2.25 -14.64 3.23
N GLY A 100 -3.31 -15.36 3.64
CA GLY A 100 -3.52 -15.77 5.03
C GLY A 100 -4.00 -14.67 6.00
N ARG A 101 -3.93 -13.40 5.63
CA ARG A 101 -4.32 -12.26 6.46
C ARG A 101 -5.80 -11.92 6.30
N LEU A 102 -6.43 -11.56 7.41
CA LEU A 102 -7.85 -11.23 7.44
C LEU A 102 -8.06 -9.79 6.97
N HIS A 103 -9.02 -9.61 6.08
CA HIS A 103 -9.43 -8.32 5.56
C HIS A 103 -10.94 -8.16 5.67
N VAL A 104 -11.36 -6.91 5.80
CA VAL A 104 -12.77 -6.53 5.82
C VAL A 104 -12.97 -5.26 5.00
N SER A 105 -14.11 -5.14 4.35
CA SER A 105 -14.56 -3.88 3.79
C SER A 105 -15.18 -3.06 4.93
N PRO A 106 -14.58 -1.94 5.33
CA PRO A 106 -15.13 -1.05 6.35
C PRO A 106 -16.10 -0.05 5.73
N PRO A 107 -16.82 0.74 6.53
CA PRO A 107 -17.51 1.93 6.04
C PRO A 107 -16.56 2.84 5.25
N PHE A 108 -17.07 3.48 4.19
CA PHE A 108 -16.24 4.30 3.30
C PHE A 108 -15.52 5.44 4.04
N SER A 109 -16.12 5.99 5.09
CA SER A 109 -15.53 7.00 5.96
C SER A 109 -14.19 6.57 6.62
N VAL A 110 -13.91 5.27 6.68
CA VAL A 110 -12.60 4.75 7.12
C VAL A 110 -11.60 4.80 5.95
N ILE A 111 -12.03 4.36 4.77
CA ILE A 111 -11.17 4.29 3.58
C ILE A 111 -10.76 5.69 3.11
N GLU A 112 -11.70 6.66 3.08
CA GLU A 112 -11.42 8.02 2.61
C GLU A 112 -10.37 8.77 3.45
N ARG A 113 -10.15 8.33 4.70
CA ARG A 113 -9.10 8.86 5.58
C ARG A 113 -7.76 8.15 5.45
N MET A 114 -7.67 7.12 4.62
CA MET A 114 -6.42 6.41 4.38
C MET A 114 -5.60 7.10 3.29
N THR A 115 -4.30 7.20 3.51
CA THR A 115 -3.34 7.71 2.53
C THR A 115 -2.46 6.57 2.07
N THR A 116 -2.36 6.37 0.77
CA THR A 116 -1.42 5.42 0.17
C THR A 116 -0.16 6.15 -0.28
N VAL A 117 0.99 5.66 0.14
CA VAL A 117 2.29 6.13 -0.32
C VAL A 117 2.92 5.05 -1.18
N ARG A 118 3.44 5.41 -2.34
CA ARG A 118 4.23 4.52 -3.18
C ARG A 118 5.67 5.01 -3.22
N LEU A 119 6.57 4.13 -2.81
CA LEU A 119 8.01 4.35 -2.91
C LEU A 119 8.53 3.54 -4.09
N HIS A 120 9.20 4.21 -5.03
CA HIS A 120 9.90 3.57 -6.12
C HIS A 120 11.34 3.32 -5.66
N VAL A 121 11.73 2.06 -5.53
CA VAL A 121 13.10 1.65 -5.18
C VAL A 121 13.96 1.70 -6.44
N ASP A 122 13.41 1.21 -7.54
CA ASP A 122 14.04 1.22 -8.86
C ASP A 122 13.42 2.30 -9.77
N PRO A 123 14.14 2.73 -10.81
CA PRO A 123 13.57 3.58 -11.85
C PRO A 123 12.34 2.92 -12.49
N VAL A 124 11.27 3.68 -12.64
CA VAL A 124 10.03 3.22 -13.26
C VAL A 124 9.74 4.08 -14.47
N ASP A 125 9.67 3.47 -15.64
CA ASP A 125 9.31 4.10 -16.89
C ASP A 125 7.95 3.55 -17.41
N GLN A 126 7.57 3.97 -18.60
CA GLN A 126 6.31 3.56 -19.23
C GLN A 126 6.23 2.06 -19.54
N HIS A 127 7.35 1.35 -19.61
CA HIS A 127 7.42 -0.08 -19.92
C HIS A 127 7.42 -0.96 -18.67
N ASN A 128 7.64 -0.38 -17.49
CA ASN A 128 7.68 -1.08 -16.22
C ASN A 128 6.36 -0.94 -15.43
N ALA A 129 5.22 -1.05 -16.14
CA ALA A 129 3.87 -1.02 -15.56
C ALA A 129 3.72 0.03 -14.43
N PRO A 130 3.90 1.32 -14.72
CA PRO A 130 3.78 2.38 -13.73
C PRO A 130 2.38 2.43 -13.14
N LEU A 131 2.27 2.90 -11.90
CA LEU A 131 0.96 3.17 -11.32
C LEU A 131 0.34 4.38 -12.03
N LEU A 132 -0.84 4.20 -12.59
CA LEU A 132 -1.67 5.28 -13.08
C LEU A 132 -2.60 5.76 -11.98
N ILE A 133 -2.77 7.08 -11.88
CA ILE A 133 -3.65 7.71 -10.90
C ILE A 133 -4.62 8.63 -11.65
N ALA A 134 -5.90 8.55 -11.32
CA ALA A 134 -6.91 9.51 -11.77
C ALA A 134 -6.94 10.70 -10.80
N PRO A 135 -6.35 11.87 -11.14
CA PRO A 135 -6.30 13.01 -10.23
C PRO A 135 -7.70 13.46 -9.81
N GLY A 136 -7.89 13.68 -8.50
CA GLY A 136 -9.16 14.14 -7.96
C GLY A 136 -10.19 13.03 -7.69
N SER A 137 -9.97 11.79 -8.14
CA SER A 137 -10.92 10.68 -7.98
C SER A 137 -11.23 10.32 -6.52
N HIS A 138 -10.34 10.65 -5.59
CA HIS A 138 -10.58 10.49 -4.15
C HIS A 138 -11.78 11.31 -3.62
N ARG A 139 -12.23 12.32 -4.37
CA ARG A 139 -13.38 13.18 -4.04
C ARG A 139 -14.70 12.63 -4.57
N SER A 140 -14.67 11.59 -5.39
CA SER A 140 -15.86 11.02 -6.04
C SER A 140 -16.62 10.04 -5.13
N GLY A 141 -16.18 9.84 -3.90
CA GLY A 141 -16.76 8.85 -3.00
C GLY A 141 -16.52 7.42 -3.48
N LEU A 142 -17.39 6.52 -3.08
CA LEU A 142 -17.35 5.13 -3.50
C LEU A 142 -17.94 5.01 -4.92
N VAL A 143 -17.09 4.65 -5.88
CA VAL A 143 -17.50 4.42 -7.27
C VAL A 143 -18.04 3.00 -7.40
N SER A 144 -19.24 2.84 -7.98
CA SER A 144 -19.78 1.51 -8.28
C SER A 144 -18.88 0.77 -9.26
N THR A 145 -18.70 -0.53 -9.03
CA THR A 145 -18.04 -1.39 -10.02
C THR A 145 -19.00 -1.55 -11.20
N PRO A 146 -18.59 -1.33 -12.45
CA PRO A 146 -19.41 -1.74 -13.59
C PRO A 146 -19.67 -3.25 -13.50
N GLU A 147 -20.89 -3.66 -13.75
CA GLU A 147 -21.28 -5.07 -13.89
C GLU A 147 -20.63 -5.70 -15.12
#